data_a9d37cb9ae5c62129ee88d4ea6d413c7
#
_entry.id   a9d37cb9ae5c62129ee88d4ea6d413c7
#
_cell.length_a   1.000
_cell.length_b   1.000
_cell.length_c   1.000
_cell.angle_alpha   90.00
_cell.angle_beta   90.00
_cell.angle_gamma   90.00
#
_symmetry.space_group_name_H-M   'P 1'
#
loop_
_entity.id
_entity.type
_entity.pdbx_description
1 polymer ?
#
loop_
_entity_poly.entity_id
_entity_poly.type
_entity_poly.pdbx_seq_one_letter_code
_entity_poly.pdbx_strand_id
1 'polypeptide(L)'
;AGHGVELGLAASYIHEIDTRLSDSAPALDLVGTFGNPSRLRLRSGATWSYGAWSSSLHLNYVHGYTDTSALLDPPVGSYTTADLVTRYSFEGVGGVGEGLSLSLAVTNALDRAPPYIEAGGRGAHYDPANASPLGRTLSLQLQKRW
;
A
#
# COMPACT_ATOMS: atom_id res chain seq x y z
N ALA A 1 -31.06 -8.92 7.83
CA ALA A 1 -29.71 -8.64 7.37
C ALA A 1 -28.79 -8.54 8.59
N GLY A 2 -27.73 -9.37 8.63
CA GLY A 2 -26.73 -9.33 9.71
C GLY A 2 -25.67 -8.25 9.42
N HIS A 3 -25.11 -7.68 10.49
CA HIS A 3 -23.91 -6.86 10.41
C HIS A 3 -22.69 -7.76 10.58
N GLY A 4 -21.67 -7.54 9.78
CA GLY A 4 -20.36 -8.18 9.91
C GLY A 4 -19.26 -7.11 9.99
N VAL A 5 -18.30 -7.30 10.89
CA VAL A 5 -17.06 -6.52 10.94
C VAL A 5 -15.90 -7.50 11.00
N GLU A 6 -14.94 -7.30 10.12
CA GLU A 6 -13.70 -8.07 10.07
C GLU A 6 -12.53 -7.09 10.19
N LEU A 7 -11.57 -7.41 11.07
CA LEU A 7 -10.37 -6.62 11.27
C LEU A 7 -9.16 -7.49 10.96
N GLY A 8 -8.19 -6.93 10.24
CA GLY A 8 -6.96 -7.59 9.88
C GLY A 8 -5.75 -6.71 10.13
N LEU A 9 -4.64 -7.33 10.54
CA LEU A 9 -3.34 -6.70 10.68
C LEU A 9 -2.27 -7.64 10.13
N ALA A 10 -1.46 -7.15 9.22
CA ALA A 10 -0.27 -7.82 8.71
C ALA A 10 0.95 -6.93 8.98
N ALA A 11 2.01 -7.53 9.47
CA ALA A 11 3.30 -6.88 9.71
C ALA A 11 4.41 -7.67 9.03
N SER A 12 5.33 -6.97 8.39
CA SER A 12 6.56 -7.52 7.84
C SER A 12 7.73 -6.76 8.45
N TYR A 13 8.61 -7.49 9.13
CA TYR A 13 9.84 -6.94 9.69
C TYR A 13 11.04 -7.68 9.10
N ILE A 14 11.94 -6.93 8.49
CA ILE A 14 13.18 -7.45 7.90
C ILE A 14 14.30 -7.08 8.87
N HIS A 15 14.95 -8.10 9.42
CA HIS A 15 16.02 -7.89 10.39
C HIS A 15 17.28 -7.37 9.71
N GLU A 16 17.67 -8.00 8.61
CA GLU A 16 18.95 -7.73 7.93
C GLU A 16 18.87 -8.16 6.47
N ILE A 17 19.56 -7.43 5.58
CA ILE A 17 19.79 -7.79 4.18
C ILE A 17 21.28 -7.63 3.93
N ASP A 18 22.04 -8.72 4.12
CA ASP A 18 23.48 -8.70 3.94
C ASP A 18 23.90 -8.78 2.48
N THR A 19 24.80 -7.91 2.11
CA THR A 19 25.54 -8.03 0.85
C THR A 19 27.02 -7.94 1.10
N ARG A 20 27.83 -8.59 0.26
CA ARG A 20 29.29 -8.53 0.28
C ARG A 20 29.83 -8.24 -1.10
N LEU A 21 30.81 -7.35 -1.19
CA LEU A 21 31.47 -7.03 -2.45
C LEU A 21 32.44 -8.12 -2.90
N SER A 22 32.95 -8.94 -1.96
CA SER A 22 33.79 -10.11 -2.19
C SER A 22 33.70 -11.06 -0.98
N ASP A 23 34.19 -12.28 -1.10
CA ASP A 23 34.19 -13.28 -0.02
C ASP A 23 34.94 -12.82 1.23
N SER A 24 35.92 -11.94 1.08
CA SER A 24 36.72 -11.37 2.19
C SER A 24 36.23 -10.01 2.67
N ALA A 25 35.24 -9.41 2.02
CA ALA A 25 34.70 -8.12 2.43
C ALA A 25 33.73 -8.27 3.62
N PRO A 26 33.66 -7.28 4.53
CA PRO A 26 32.64 -7.25 5.56
C PRO A 26 31.24 -7.22 4.94
N ALA A 27 30.28 -7.85 5.61
CA ALA A 27 28.87 -7.75 5.22
C ALA A 27 28.37 -6.32 5.44
N LEU A 28 27.54 -5.85 4.53
CA LEU A 28 26.85 -4.57 4.61
C LEU A 28 25.35 -4.82 4.69
N ASP A 29 24.70 -4.38 5.77
CA ASP A 29 23.25 -4.44 5.90
C ASP A 29 22.61 -3.35 5.02
N LEU A 30 21.82 -3.77 4.05
CA LEU A 30 21.12 -2.90 3.10
C LEU A 30 19.67 -2.60 3.51
N VAL A 31 19.14 -3.25 4.56
CA VAL A 31 17.75 -3.03 4.97
C VAL A 31 17.53 -1.57 5.39
N GLY A 32 16.45 -0.97 4.89
CA GLY A 32 16.15 0.43 5.21
C GLY A 32 17.12 1.44 4.59
N THR A 33 17.71 1.10 3.45
CA THR A 33 18.50 2.02 2.62
C THR A 33 17.82 2.25 1.28
N PHE A 34 18.20 3.29 0.56
CA PHE A 34 17.66 3.62 -0.76
C PHE A 34 17.68 2.41 -1.70
N GLY A 35 16.56 2.18 -2.39
CA GLY A 35 16.40 1.06 -3.35
C GLY A 35 16.17 -0.31 -2.70
N ASN A 36 16.25 -0.41 -1.38
CA ASN A 36 16.01 -1.63 -0.63
C ASN A 36 14.73 -1.55 0.22
N PRO A 37 14.15 -2.70 0.64
CA PRO A 37 12.96 -2.68 1.47
C PRO A 37 13.18 -1.93 2.80
N SER A 38 12.17 -1.16 3.22
CA SER A 38 12.11 -0.60 4.56
C SER A 38 12.05 -1.72 5.61
N ARG A 39 12.66 -1.51 6.78
CA ARG A 39 12.75 -2.48 7.88
C ARG A 39 11.39 -2.95 8.40
N LEU A 40 10.39 -2.05 8.43
CA LEU A 40 9.04 -2.38 8.92
C LEU A 40 7.99 -1.91 7.91
N ARG A 41 7.07 -2.83 7.58
CA ARG A 41 5.85 -2.53 6.83
C ARG A 41 4.65 -3.07 7.58
N LEU A 42 3.59 -2.28 7.67
CA LEU A 42 2.33 -2.68 8.28
C LEU A 42 1.20 -2.49 7.26
N ARG A 43 0.25 -3.41 7.29
CA ARG A 43 -1.03 -3.26 6.62
C ARG A 43 -2.13 -3.62 7.60
N SER A 44 -2.98 -2.67 7.94
CA SER A 44 -4.20 -2.92 8.70
C SER A 44 -5.41 -2.78 7.79
N GLY A 45 -6.47 -3.53 8.09
CA GLY A 45 -7.71 -3.50 7.34
C GLY A 45 -8.91 -3.65 8.25
N ALA A 46 -9.99 -2.98 7.88
CA ALA A 46 -11.32 -3.15 8.46
C ALA A 46 -12.32 -3.33 7.32
N THR A 47 -13.07 -4.41 7.35
CA THR A 47 -14.18 -4.66 6.43
C THR A 47 -15.48 -4.64 7.22
N TRP A 48 -16.42 -3.84 6.78
CA TRP A 48 -17.79 -3.80 7.29
C TRP A 48 -18.75 -4.29 6.21
N SER A 49 -19.71 -5.13 6.60
CA SER A 49 -20.75 -5.65 5.71
C SER A 49 -22.12 -5.49 6.34
N TYR A 50 -23.09 -5.11 5.54
CA TYR A 50 -24.50 -5.02 5.91
C TYR A 50 -25.41 -5.26 4.72
N GLY A 51 -26.14 -6.38 4.74
CA GLY A 51 -27.01 -6.79 3.62
C GLY A 51 -26.21 -6.87 2.32
N ALA A 52 -26.60 -6.07 1.34
CA ALA A 52 -25.99 -6.00 0.02
C ALA A 52 -24.71 -5.13 -0.04
N TRP A 53 -24.37 -4.41 1.04
CA TRP A 53 -23.22 -3.53 1.11
C TRP A 53 -22.00 -4.20 1.75
N SER A 54 -20.85 -3.91 1.22
CA SER A 54 -19.55 -4.22 1.82
C SER A 54 -18.59 -3.06 1.59
N SER A 55 -17.90 -2.62 2.66
CA SER A 55 -16.90 -1.57 2.58
C SER A 55 -15.65 -1.99 3.34
N SER A 56 -14.49 -1.85 2.70
CA SER A 56 -13.19 -2.18 3.26
C SER A 56 -12.27 -0.98 3.23
N LEU A 57 -11.67 -0.65 4.37
CA LEU A 57 -10.62 0.35 4.50
C LEU A 57 -9.31 -0.35 4.83
N HIS A 58 -8.25 -0.03 4.11
CA HIS A 58 -6.90 -0.52 4.37
C HIS A 58 -5.96 0.66 4.61
N LEU A 59 -5.15 0.57 5.65
CA LEU A 59 -4.04 1.48 5.90
C LEU A 59 -2.74 0.75 5.66
N ASN A 60 -1.88 1.34 4.80
CA ASN A 60 -0.57 0.81 4.48
C ASN A 60 0.48 1.77 5.07
N TYR A 61 1.40 1.22 5.85
CA TYR A 61 2.49 1.96 6.47
C TYR A 61 3.83 1.38 6.07
N VAL A 62 4.73 2.24 5.64
CA VAL A 62 6.14 1.93 5.35
C VAL A 62 6.98 2.79 6.28
N HIS A 63 7.82 2.16 7.09
CA HIS A 63 8.73 2.86 8.01
C HIS A 63 9.76 3.67 7.23
N GLY A 64 10.25 4.76 7.83
CA GLY A 64 11.32 5.58 7.28
C GLY A 64 12.61 4.79 7.05
N TYR A 65 13.47 5.31 6.21
CA TYR A 65 14.74 4.68 5.81
C TYR A 65 15.80 5.77 5.56
N THR A 66 17.00 5.38 5.12
CA THR A 66 18.11 6.30 4.85
C THR A 66 18.32 6.43 3.34
N ASP A 67 18.44 7.65 2.84
CA ASP A 67 18.82 7.92 1.45
C ASP A 67 20.33 7.80 1.27
N THR A 68 20.81 6.59 1.06
CA THR A 68 22.22 6.29 0.81
C THR A 68 22.69 6.68 -0.60
N SER A 69 21.82 7.26 -1.42
CA SER A 69 22.17 7.83 -2.72
C SER A 69 22.64 9.29 -2.62
N ALA A 70 22.37 9.97 -1.50
CA ALA A 70 22.76 11.32 -1.22
C ALA A 70 24.09 11.38 -0.44
N LEU A 71 24.79 12.52 -0.50
CA LEU A 71 26.14 12.67 0.06
C LEU A 71 26.21 12.52 1.60
N LEU A 72 25.12 12.83 2.31
CA LEU A 72 25.08 12.87 3.79
C LEU A 72 24.14 11.81 4.38
N ASP A 73 23.70 10.84 3.58
CA ASP A 73 22.79 9.78 4.02
C ASP A 73 21.59 10.33 4.82
N PRO A 74 20.80 11.30 4.28
CA PRO A 74 19.73 11.92 5.04
C PRO A 74 18.60 10.92 5.33
N PRO A 75 17.90 11.09 6.48
CA PRO A 75 16.75 10.26 6.80
C PRO A 75 15.55 10.60 5.91
N VAL A 76 14.87 9.56 5.45
CA VAL A 76 13.62 9.65 4.69
C VAL A 76 12.45 9.29 5.60
N GLY A 77 11.42 10.13 5.60
CA GLY A 77 10.25 9.95 6.45
C GLY A 77 9.43 8.70 6.11
N SER A 78 8.59 8.27 7.04
CA SER A 78 7.64 7.18 6.81
C SER A 78 6.56 7.57 5.79
N TYR A 79 6.01 6.55 5.12
CA TYR A 79 4.97 6.72 4.10
C TYR A 79 3.72 5.94 4.48
N THR A 80 2.57 6.65 4.55
CA THR A 80 1.29 6.04 4.91
C THR A 80 0.25 6.38 3.87
N THR A 81 -0.45 5.37 3.35
CA THR A 81 -1.59 5.51 2.43
C THR A 81 -2.83 4.82 2.99
N ALA A 82 -3.98 5.26 2.52
CA ALA A 82 -5.27 4.64 2.82
C ALA A 82 -5.97 4.25 1.52
N ASP A 83 -6.51 3.02 1.48
CA ASP A 83 -7.27 2.52 0.34
C ASP A 83 -8.68 2.16 0.82
N LEU A 84 -9.70 2.60 0.08
CA LEU A 84 -11.10 2.33 0.35
C LEU A 84 -11.72 1.57 -0.81
N VAL A 85 -12.43 0.50 -0.51
CA VAL A 85 -13.25 -0.21 -1.50
C VAL A 85 -14.65 -0.35 -0.94
N THR A 86 -15.66 0.08 -1.70
CA THR A 86 -17.06 -0.18 -1.36
C THR A 86 -17.74 -0.92 -2.50
N ARG A 87 -18.60 -1.86 -2.14
CA ARG A 87 -19.32 -2.70 -3.09
C ARG A 87 -20.78 -2.79 -2.70
N TYR A 88 -21.65 -2.75 -3.71
CA TYR A 88 -23.07 -3.04 -3.59
C TYR A 88 -23.45 -4.17 -4.53
N SER A 89 -24.14 -5.19 -4.02
CA SER A 89 -24.65 -6.36 -4.78
C SER A 89 -26.16 -6.25 -4.93
N PHE A 90 -26.64 -6.19 -6.16
CA PHE A 90 -28.08 -6.10 -6.48
C PHE A 90 -28.76 -7.49 -6.46
N GLU A 91 -28.45 -8.30 -5.44
CA GLU A 91 -29.08 -9.62 -5.27
C GLU A 91 -30.55 -9.49 -4.84
N GLY A 92 -31.44 -10.27 -5.46
CA GLY A 92 -32.87 -10.27 -5.12
C GLY A 92 -33.69 -9.15 -5.72
N VAL A 93 -33.14 -8.32 -6.60
CA VAL A 93 -33.87 -7.22 -7.27
C VAL A 93 -34.61 -7.68 -8.53
N GLY A 94 -34.61 -8.92 -8.87
CA GLY A 94 -35.26 -9.46 -10.07
C GLY A 94 -34.94 -8.75 -11.39
N GLY A 95 -35.09 -9.40 -12.52
CA GLY A 95 -34.89 -8.81 -13.84
C GLY A 95 -33.45 -8.47 -14.17
N VAL A 96 -33.20 -7.32 -14.78
CA VAL A 96 -31.86 -6.91 -15.26
C VAL A 96 -30.88 -6.69 -14.12
N GLY A 97 -31.35 -6.39 -12.92
CA GLY A 97 -30.52 -6.11 -11.75
C GLY A 97 -29.97 -7.37 -11.06
N GLU A 98 -30.59 -8.54 -11.26
CA GLU A 98 -30.18 -9.78 -10.60
C GLU A 98 -28.75 -10.17 -10.99
N GLY A 99 -27.91 -10.51 -10.01
CA GLY A 99 -26.51 -10.88 -10.22
C GLY A 99 -25.60 -9.69 -10.63
N LEU A 100 -26.11 -8.46 -10.57
CA LEU A 100 -25.30 -7.25 -10.81
C LEU A 100 -24.58 -6.84 -9.53
N SER A 101 -23.35 -6.37 -9.63
CA SER A 101 -22.64 -5.72 -8.55
C SER A 101 -21.85 -4.50 -9.04
N LEU A 102 -21.83 -3.47 -8.21
CA LEU A 102 -21.09 -2.23 -8.45
C LEU A 102 -20.04 -2.09 -7.35
N SER A 103 -18.80 -1.82 -7.75
CA SER A 103 -17.69 -1.57 -6.84
C SER A 103 -17.02 -0.25 -7.17
N LEU A 104 -16.74 0.56 -6.14
CA LEU A 104 -15.93 1.77 -6.21
C LEU A 104 -14.68 1.53 -5.36
N ALA A 105 -13.50 1.74 -5.95
CA ALA A 105 -12.23 1.68 -5.27
C ALA A 105 -11.53 3.05 -5.33
N VAL A 106 -11.01 3.49 -4.19
CA VAL A 106 -10.19 4.70 -4.04
C VAL A 106 -8.86 4.25 -3.49
N THR A 107 -7.81 4.27 -4.30
CA THR A 107 -6.44 3.97 -3.86
C THR A 107 -5.76 5.27 -3.48
N ASN A 108 -4.96 5.23 -2.42
CA ASN A 108 -4.32 6.42 -1.84
C ASN A 108 -5.33 7.54 -1.57
N ALA A 109 -6.40 7.24 -0.82
CA ALA A 109 -7.49 8.18 -0.54
C ALA A 109 -7.01 9.47 0.15
N LEU A 110 -5.87 9.42 0.86
CA LEU A 110 -5.24 10.57 1.51
C LEU A 110 -4.45 11.46 0.55
N ASP A 111 -4.30 11.04 -0.72
CA ASP A 111 -3.51 11.73 -1.74
C ASP A 111 -2.07 12.03 -1.31
N ARG A 112 -1.45 11.07 -0.61
CA ARG A 112 -0.09 11.22 -0.09
C ARG A 112 0.91 11.10 -1.22
N ALA A 113 1.72 12.14 -1.39
CA ALA A 113 2.91 12.07 -2.24
C ALA A 113 3.99 11.19 -1.56
N PRO A 114 4.84 10.51 -2.35
CA PRO A 114 6.00 9.80 -1.81
C PRO A 114 6.92 10.75 -1.04
N PRO A 115 7.63 10.26 0.00
CA PRO A 115 8.67 11.03 0.64
C PRO A 115 9.73 11.46 -0.37
N TYR A 116 10.16 12.72 -0.25
CA TYR A 116 11.23 13.27 -1.09
C TYR A 116 12.58 12.64 -0.73
N ILE A 117 13.38 12.33 -1.74
CA ILE A 117 14.78 11.96 -1.62
C ILE A 117 15.66 12.93 -2.42
N GLU A 118 16.87 13.20 -1.91
CA GLU A 118 17.70 14.26 -2.43
C GLU A 118 18.36 13.89 -3.77
N ALA A 119 18.81 12.67 -3.92
CA ALA A 119 19.51 12.18 -5.10
C ALA A 119 18.89 10.88 -5.64
N GLY A 120 17.64 10.94 -6.02
CA GLY A 120 17.00 9.84 -6.72
C GLY A 120 17.67 9.57 -8.06
N GLY A 121 18.12 8.36 -8.28
CA GLY A 121 18.71 7.96 -9.55
C GLY A 121 17.78 8.31 -10.72
N ARG A 122 18.35 8.87 -11.78
CA ARG A 122 17.65 9.21 -13.02
C ARG A 122 16.54 10.27 -12.92
N GLY A 123 16.63 11.19 -11.96
CA GLY A 123 15.71 12.34 -11.82
C GLY A 123 14.40 12.05 -11.11
N ALA A 124 14.22 10.86 -10.56
CA ALA A 124 13.11 10.59 -9.65
C ALA A 124 13.50 10.98 -8.23
N HIS A 125 12.72 11.88 -7.61
CA HIS A 125 12.95 12.32 -6.24
C HIS A 125 12.12 11.52 -5.23
N TYR A 126 11.99 10.22 -5.45
CA TYR A 126 11.36 9.26 -4.56
C TYR A 126 11.95 7.87 -4.77
N ASP A 127 11.80 6.98 -3.78
CA ASP A 127 12.25 5.60 -3.85
C ASP A 127 11.13 4.66 -4.29
N PRO A 128 11.18 4.10 -5.50
CA PRO A 128 10.15 3.20 -6.02
C PRO A 128 10.08 1.85 -5.28
N ALA A 129 11.10 1.46 -4.51
CA ALA A 129 11.06 0.27 -3.67
C ALA A 129 10.14 0.44 -2.45
N ASN A 130 9.93 1.68 -1.99
CA ASN A 130 9.23 2.00 -0.75
C ASN A 130 7.98 2.86 -0.92
N ALA A 131 7.79 3.54 -2.05
CA ALA A 131 6.64 4.41 -2.29
C ALA A 131 6.18 4.39 -3.75
N SER A 132 4.91 4.73 -3.98
CA SER A 132 4.33 4.89 -5.32
C SER A 132 4.17 6.37 -5.66
N PRO A 133 4.52 6.81 -6.88
CA PRO A 133 4.29 8.18 -7.32
C PRO A 133 2.83 8.45 -7.70
N LEU A 134 2.00 7.40 -7.76
CA LEU A 134 0.59 7.56 -8.06
C LEU A 134 -0.11 8.25 -6.89
N GLY A 135 -0.72 9.39 -7.16
CA GLY A 135 -1.62 10.06 -6.24
C GLY A 135 -2.92 9.27 -6.07
N ARG A 136 -3.96 9.93 -5.63
CA ARG A 136 -5.28 9.31 -5.49
C ARG A 136 -5.80 8.83 -6.83
N THR A 137 -6.22 7.57 -6.89
CA THR A 137 -6.88 6.98 -8.05
C THR A 137 -8.27 6.49 -7.70
N LEU A 138 -9.20 6.62 -8.65
CA LEU A 138 -10.57 6.18 -8.55
C LEU A 138 -10.82 5.12 -9.61
N SER A 139 -11.40 3.98 -9.21
CA SER A 139 -11.77 2.91 -10.12
C SER A 139 -13.23 2.51 -9.87
N LEU A 140 -14.01 2.41 -10.94
CA LEU A 140 -15.39 1.93 -10.94
C LEU A 140 -15.46 0.60 -11.69
N GLN A 141 -16.02 -0.42 -11.05
CA GLN A 141 -16.21 -1.73 -11.65
C GLN A 141 -17.68 -2.13 -11.60
N LEU A 142 -18.22 -2.53 -12.74
CA LEU A 142 -19.54 -3.13 -12.88
C LEU A 142 -19.35 -4.59 -13.28
N GLN A 143 -19.95 -5.50 -12.52
CA GLN A 143 -19.88 -6.95 -12.78
C GLN A 143 -21.29 -7.52 -12.85
N LYS A 144 -21.57 -8.32 -13.88
CA LYS A 144 -22.82 -9.08 -14.04
C LYS A 144 -22.49 -10.57 -14.02
N ARG A 145 -23.26 -11.35 -13.24
CA ARG A 145 -23.27 -12.82 -13.27
C ARG A 145 -24.60 -13.27 -13.85
N TRP A 146 -24.55 -14.23 -14.77
CA TRP A 146 -25.72 -14.80 -15.47
C TRP A 146 -26.08 -16.13 -14.85
#